data_98601982ab808e189aee3f79243bb5c1
#
_entry.id   98601982ab808e189aee3f79243bb5c1
#
_cell.length_a   1.000
_cell.length_b   1.000
_cell.length_c   1.000
_cell.angle_alpha   90.00
_cell.angle_beta   90.00
_cell.angle_gamma   90.00
#
_symmetry.space_group_name_H-M   'P 1'
#
loop_
_entity.id
_entity.type
_entity.pdbx_description
1 polymer ?
#
loop_
_entity_poly.entity_id
_entity_poly.type
_entity_poly.pdbx_seq_one_letter_code
_entity_poly.pdbx_strand_id
1 'polypeptide(L)'
;MVNIGITVFPGSNCDRDVYTVFNKNLKIKTNFVQAKDKIDKFDAIIIPGGFTYGDRLRAGAIASKSPLMDKIKDKSDIGVPILGICNGFQILVESGLLPGALVPNKSLKFICKWINTVVTNNKTPFTNLFKAQQIISIPVAHGEGRYVADKQSYEKIKNNGQIVMKYNDENPNGSVDNIAAICNPKGNIMGMMPHPERASNNDITPKGFSTDAINIFKSLIKYISK
;
A
#
# COMPACT_ATOMS: atom_id res chain seq x y z
N MET A 1 16.30 16.39 -6.62
CA MET A 1 15.51 16.56 -5.37
C MET A 1 14.31 15.64 -5.49
N VAL A 2 14.13 14.74 -4.54
CA VAL A 2 13.04 13.73 -4.54
C VAL A 2 11.67 14.42 -4.51
N ASN A 3 10.76 13.95 -5.36
CA ASN A 3 9.41 14.48 -5.51
C ASN A 3 8.36 13.35 -5.53
N ILE A 4 7.47 13.33 -4.56
CA ILE A 4 6.44 12.28 -4.36
C ILE A 4 5.08 12.78 -4.84
N GLY A 5 4.39 11.98 -5.65
CA GLY A 5 2.99 12.19 -6.01
C GLY A 5 2.05 11.38 -5.11
N ILE A 6 1.04 12.04 -4.52
CA ILE A 6 -0.04 11.38 -3.78
C ILE A 6 -1.32 11.55 -4.58
N THR A 7 -1.90 10.44 -5.03
CA THR A 7 -3.14 10.51 -5.82
C THR A 7 -4.34 10.91 -4.95
N VAL A 8 -5.22 11.69 -5.52
CA VAL A 8 -6.48 12.10 -4.89
C VAL A 8 -7.63 11.76 -5.82
N PHE A 9 -8.44 10.79 -5.42
CA PHE A 9 -9.71 10.46 -6.04
C PHE A 9 -10.86 11.00 -5.18
N PRO A 10 -12.05 11.21 -5.73
CA PRO A 10 -13.24 11.46 -4.91
C PRO A 10 -13.41 10.37 -3.84
N GLY A 11 -13.40 10.74 -2.55
CA GLY A 11 -13.48 9.79 -1.44
C GLY A 11 -12.14 9.29 -0.89
N SER A 12 -10.98 9.77 -1.39
CA SER A 12 -9.69 9.57 -0.71
C SER A 12 -9.72 10.22 0.67
N ASN A 13 -9.27 9.50 1.70
CA ASN A 13 -9.32 9.98 3.09
C ASN A 13 -7.94 10.07 3.74
N CYS A 14 -7.02 9.17 3.39
CA CYS A 14 -5.70 9.06 4.03
C CYS A 14 -4.60 9.80 3.24
N ASP A 15 -4.98 10.58 2.23
CA ASP A 15 -4.06 11.38 1.41
C ASP A 15 -3.30 12.42 2.26
N ARG A 16 -3.99 13.06 3.21
CA ARG A 16 -3.39 14.03 4.14
C ARG A 16 -2.49 13.38 5.19
N ASP A 17 -2.81 12.16 5.63
CA ASP A 17 -1.99 11.39 6.56
C ASP A 17 -0.66 11.05 5.88
N VAL A 18 -0.71 10.53 4.64
CA VAL A 18 0.48 10.26 3.82
C VAL A 18 1.28 11.53 3.54
N TYR A 19 0.61 12.63 3.20
CA TYR A 19 1.26 13.93 3.00
C TYR A 19 2.00 14.39 4.26
N THR A 20 1.39 14.21 5.43
CA THR A 20 2.00 14.59 6.71
C THR A 20 3.27 13.78 6.97
N VAL A 21 3.28 12.48 6.70
CA VAL A 21 4.48 11.65 6.84
C VAL A 21 5.62 12.16 5.96
N PHE A 22 5.39 12.34 4.68
CA PHE A 22 6.45 12.79 3.77
C PHE A 22 6.87 14.23 4.04
N ASN A 23 5.92 15.16 4.12
CA ASN A 23 6.22 16.58 4.18
C ASN A 23 6.67 17.02 5.57
N LYS A 24 5.95 16.63 6.64
CA LYS A 24 6.26 17.07 8.00
C LYS A 24 7.31 16.21 8.67
N ASN A 25 7.20 14.88 8.60
CA ASN A 25 8.09 13.99 9.35
C ASN A 25 9.41 13.75 8.60
N LEU A 26 9.37 13.57 7.28
CA LEU A 26 10.54 13.22 6.47
C LEU A 26 11.12 14.39 5.67
N LYS A 27 10.47 15.56 5.65
CA LYS A 27 10.89 16.79 4.93
C LYS A 27 11.11 16.56 3.44
N ILE A 28 10.29 15.71 2.83
CA ILE A 28 10.33 15.39 1.40
C ILE A 28 9.25 16.17 0.66
N LYS A 29 9.60 16.76 -0.47
CA LYS A 29 8.66 17.46 -1.34
C LYS A 29 7.58 16.50 -1.85
N THR A 30 6.32 16.88 -1.66
CA THR A 30 5.17 16.03 -1.94
C THR A 30 4.06 16.86 -2.56
N ASN A 31 3.37 16.32 -3.55
CA ASN A 31 2.27 17.01 -4.23
C ASN A 31 1.06 16.09 -4.34
N PHE A 32 -0.13 16.65 -4.20
CA PHE A 32 -1.36 15.96 -4.55
C PHE A 32 -1.52 15.90 -6.06
N VAL A 33 -2.06 14.79 -6.55
CA VAL A 33 -2.19 14.46 -7.97
C VAL A 33 -3.63 14.06 -8.28
N GLN A 34 -4.25 14.76 -9.21
CA GLN A 34 -5.59 14.50 -9.71
C GLN A 34 -5.56 13.97 -11.15
N ALA A 35 -6.69 13.51 -11.66
CA ALA A 35 -6.80 12.89 -12.99
C ALA A 35 -6.25 13.75 -14.15
N LYS A 36 -6.40 15.08 -14.07
CA LYS A 36 -5.93 16.03 -15.09
C LYS A 36 -4.44 16.35 -15.02
N ASP A 37 -3.78 16.03 -13.91
CA ASP A 37 -2.40 16.46 -13.70
C ASP A 37 -1.40 15.63 -14.51
N LYS A 38 -0.26 16.27 -14.85
CA LYS A 38 0.91 15.58 -15.38
C LYS A 38 1.68 14.92 -14.26
N ILE A 39 2.09 13.67 -14.45
CA ILE A 39 2.77 12.89 -13.42
C ILE A 39 4.25 12.60 -13.74
N ASP A 40 4.77 13.19 -14.81
CA ASP A 40 6.14 12.92 -15.29
C ASP A 40 7.24 13.30 -14.31
N LYS A 41 6.99 14.29 -13.49
CA LYS A 41 7.93 14.85 -12.51
C LYS A 41 8.09 14.06 -11.22
N PHE A 42 7.31 13.00 -11.03
CA PHE A 42 7.33 12.25 -9.76
C PHE A 42 8.28 11.05 -9.83
N ASP A 43 9.12 10.92 -8.80
CA ASP A 43 10.05 9.81 -8.61
C ASP A 43 9.38 8.60 -7.98
N ALA A 44 8.25 8.80 -7.30
CA ALA A 44 7.38 7.75 -6.80
C ALA A 44 5.93 8.25 -6.68
N ILE A 45 4.97 7.32 -6.68
CA ILE A 45 3.54 7.60 -6.56
C ILE A 45 2.95 6.78 -5.41
N ILE A 46 2.15 7.45 -4.56
CA ILE A 46 1.39 6.81 -3.49
C ILE A 46 -0.09 6.89 -3.82
N ILE A 47 -0.78 5.77 -3.79
CA ILE A 47 -2.23 5.67 -3.87
C ILE A 47 -2.73 5.42 -2.44
N PRO A 48 -3.29 6.45 -1.76
CA PRO A 48 -3.62 6.37 -0.34
C PRO A 48 -4.90 5.56 -0.09
N GLY A 49 -5.15 5.28 1.18
CA GLY A 49 -6.41 4.70 1.64
C GLY A 49 -7.59 5.67 1.55
N GLY A 50 -8.78 5.12 1.71
CA GLY A 50 -10.05 5.85 1.67
C GLY A 50 -11.20 4.96 1.25
N PHE A 51 -12.26 5.61 0.74
CA PHE A 51 -13.46 4.99 0.18
C PHE A 51 -13.74 5.64 -1.17
N THR A 52 -12.84 5.41 -2.14
CA THR A 52 -12.91 6.09 -3.44
C THR A 52 -14.23 5.81 -4.14
N TYR A 53 -14.92 6.89 -4.56
CA TYR A 53 -16.27 6.85 -5.13
C TYR A 53 -17.30 6.14 -4.24
N GLY A 54 -17.08 6.11 -2.89
CA GLY A 54 -17.97 5.47 -1.93
C GLY A 54 -17.99 3.95 -2.02
N ASP A 55 -16.93 3.32 -2.55
CA ASP A 55 -16.79 1.88 -2.79
C ASP A 55 -17.96 1.27 -3.59
N ARG A 56 -18.61 2.09 -4.42
CA ARG A 56 -19.71 1.64 -5.28
C ARG A 56 -19.22 0.57 -6.26
N LEU A 57 -20.03 -0.44 -6.50
CA LEU A 57 -19.75 -1.70 -7.19
C LEU A 57 -18.89 -2.62 -6.33
N ARG A 58 -17.66 -2.23 -6.02
CA ARG A 58 -16.73 -2.76 -5.01
C ARG A 58 -15.58 -1.78 -4.83
N ALA A 59 -14.86 -1.95 -3.72
CA ALA A 59 -13.80 -1.02 -3.35
C ALA A 59 -12.71 -0.93 -4.43
N GLY A 60 -12.38 0.30 -4.84
CA GLY A 60 -11.38 0.59 -5.87
C GLY A 60 -11.83 0.43 -7.32
N ALA A 61 -12.98 -0.21 -7.61
CA ALA A 61 -13.39 -0.56 -8.98
C ALA A 61 -13.55 0.65 -9.91
N ILE A 62 -14.21 1.73 -9.46
CA ILE A 62 -14.38 2.93 -10.28
C ILE A 62 -13.06 3.68 -10.46
N ALA A 63 -12.30 3.84 -9.38
CA ALA A 63 -11.01 4.53 -9.41
C ALA A 63 -10.01 3.83 -10.35
N SER A 64 -10.04 2.49 -10.42
CA SER A 64 -9.16 1.69 -11.29
C SER A 64 -9.35 1.98 -12.79
N LYS A 65 -10.48 2.56 -13.19
CA LYS A 65 -10.80 2.95 -14.58
C LYS A 65 -10.56 4.45 -14.85
N SER A 66 -10.00 5.17 -13.90
CA SER A 66 -9.65 6.58 -14.07
C SER A 66 -8.49 6.74 -15.06
N PRO A 67 -8.49 7.79 -15.92
CA PRO A 67 -7.35 8.12 -16.78
C PRO A 67 -6.03 8.34 -16.03
N LEU A 68 -6.08 8.64 -14.73
CA LEU A 68 -4.89 8.70 -13.88
C LEU A 68 -4.22 7.33 -13.73
N MET A 69 -5.01 6.25 -13.69
CA MET A 69 -4.46 4.90 -13.57
C MET A 69 -3.73 4.44 -14.84
N ASP A 70 -4.15 4.88 -16.02
CA ASP A 70 -3.41 4.64 -17.26
C ASP A 70 -2.01 5.30 -17.20
N LYS A 71 -1.95 6.56 -16.78
CA LYS A 71 -0.67 7.27 -16.57
C LYS A 71 0.21 6.57 -15.51
N ILE A 72 -0.39 6.08 -14.43
CA ILE A 72 0.32 5.34 -13.36
C ILE A 72 0.89 4.03 -13.91
N LYS A 73 0.14 3.34 -14.76
CA LYS A 73 0.60 2.12 -15.43
C LYS A 73 1.83 2.41 -16.28
N ASP A 74 1.79 3.45 -17.14
CA ASP A 74 2.93 3.85 -17.96
C ASP A 74 4.17 4.16 -17.10
N LYS A 75 3.99 4.84 -15.96
CA LYS A 75 5.07 5.10 -15.00
C LYS A 75 5.62 3.82 -14.37
N SER A 76 4.75 2.87 -14.04
CA SER A 76 5.18 1.58 -13.48
C SER A 76 6.00 0.76 -14.47
N ASP A 77 5.67 0.84 -15.75
CA ASP A 77 6.36 0.11 -16.82
C ASP A 77 7.81 0.56 -16.98
N ILE A 78 8.09 1.83 -16.77
CA ILE A 78 9.45 2.41 -16.75
C ILE A 78 10.14 2.32 -15.37
N GLY A 79 9.54 1.60 -14.40
CA GLY A 79 10.17 1.28 -13.12
C GLY A 79 9.93 2.26 -11.98
N VAL A 80 9.08 3.29 -12.16
CA VAL A 80 8.73 4.21 -11.06
C VAL A 80 8.03 3.43 -9.93
N PRO A 81 8.48 3.57 -8.67
CA PRO A 81 7.85 2.91 -7.53
C PRO A 81 6.44 3.41 -7.27
N ILE A 82 5.51 2.48 -7.03
CA ILE A 82 4.11 2.76 -6.73
C ILE A 82 3.69 2.00 -5.48
N LEU A 83 3.18 2.71 -4.48
CA LEU A 83 2.65 2.13 -3.24
C LEU A 83 1.15 2.37 -3.16
N GLY A 84 0.37 1.29 -3.06
CA GLY A 84 -1.06 1.32 -2.75
C GLY A 84 -1.33 0.94 -1.30
N ILE A 85 -2.00 1.79 -0.54
CA ILE A 85 -2.33 1.57 0.87
C ILE A 85 -3.84 1.36 1.00
N CYS A 86 -4.28 0.26 1.60
CA CYS A 86 -5.68 -0.08 1.85
C CYS A 86 -6.53 0.06 0.57
N ASN A 87 -7.35 1.09 0.42
CA ASN A 87 -8.10 1.35 -0.81
C ASN A 87 -7.18 1.52 -2.03
N GLY A 88 -5.98 2.06 -1.87
CA GLY A 88 -4.96 2.09 -2.92
C GLY A 88 -4.52 0.70 -3.39
N PHE A 89 -4.42 -0.27 -2.48
CA PHE A 89 -4.16 -1.66 -2.85
C PHE A 89 -5.33 -2.26 -3.64
N GLN A 90 -6.57 -1.99 -3.21
CA GLN A 90 -7.78 -2.41 -3.94
C GLN A 90 -7.77 -1.85 -5.37
N ILE A 91 -7.42 -0.57 -5.56
CA ILE A 91 -7.30 0.06 -6.88
C ILE A 91 -6.23 -0.63 -7.73
N LEU A 92 -5.06 -0.95 -7.16
CA LEU A 92 -3.99 -1.63 -7.89
C LEU A 92 -4.38 -3.03 -8.36
N VAL A 93 -5.14 -3.78 -7.56
CA VAL A 93 -5.66 -5.10 -7.95
C VAL A 93 -6.75 -4.96 -9.00
N GLU A 94 -7.72 -4.05 -8.82
CA GLU A 94 -8.80 -3.80 -9.77
C GLU A 94 -8.30 -3.27 -11.14
N SER A 95 -7.17 -2.58 -11.17
CA SER A 95 -6.51 -2.14 -12.40
C SER A 95 -5.66 -3.23 -13.08
N GLY A 96 -5.48 -4.38 -12.44
CA GLY A 96 -4.62 -5.47 -12.94
C GLY A 96 -3.12 -5.22 -12.77
N LEU A 97 -2.71 -4.18 -12.02
CA LEU A 97 -1.31 -3.90 -11.71
C LEU A 97 -0.75 -4.83 -10.65
N LEU A 98 -1.60 -5.41 -9.82
CA LEU A 98 -1.28 -6.48 -8.88
C LEU A 98 -2.24 -7.68 -9.09
N PRO A 99 -1.77 -8.92 -8.90
CA PRO A 99 -2.59 -10.11 -9.07
C PRO A 99 -3.57 -10.34 -7.90
N GLY A 100 -4.55 -11.22 -8.10
CA GLY A 100 -5.52 -11.64 -7.09
C GLY A 100 -6.75 -10.72 -7.01
N ALA A 101 -7.45 -10.78 -5.88
CA ALA A 101 -8.61 -9.92 -5.59
C ALA A 101 -8.67 -9.57 -4.11
N LEU A 102 -9.28 -8.41 -3.80
CA LEU A 102 -9.64 -8.02 -2.44
C LEU A 102 -11.16 -8.08 -2.29
N VAL A 103 -11.61 -8.82 -1.31
CA VAL A 103 -13.04 -9.13 -1.09
C VAL A 103 -13.44 -8.82 0.35
N PRO A 104 -14.75 -8.83 0.68
CA PRO A 104 -15.20 -8.59 2.05
C PRO A 104 -14.48 -9.48 3.08
N ASN A 105 -14.18 -8.90 4.24
CA ASN A 105 -13.59 -9.62 5.36
C ASN A 105 -14.40 -10.87 5.69
N LYS A 106 -13.74 -11.95 6.13
CA LYS A 106 -14.42 -13.21 6.49
C LYS A 106 -15.52 -13.00 7.53
N SER A 107 -15.36 -12.04 8.43
CA SER A 107 -16.34 -11.68 9.44
C SER A 107 -17.52 -10.86 8.92
N LEU A 108 -17.48 -10.36 7.67
CA LEU A 108 -18.40 -9.38 7.07
C LEU A 108 -18.53 -8.08 7.89
N LYS A 109 -17.58 -7.80 8.78
CA LYS A 109 -17.54 -6.60 9.62
C LYS A 109 -16.37 -5.72 9.22
N PHE A 110 -16.51 -4.41 9.41
CA PHE A 110 -15.39 -3.48 9.36
C PHE A 110 -14.44 -3.78 10.53
N ILE A 111 -13.14 -3.86 10.24
CA ILE A 111 -12.10 -4.16 11.22
C ILE A 111 -11.21 -2.93 11.34
N CYS A 112 -11.09 -2.41 12.57
CA CYS A 112 -10.22 -1.28 12.89
C CYS A 112 -9.43 -1.64 14.17
N LYS A 113 -8.17 -2.05 14.00
CA LYS A 113 -7.30 -2.44 15.13
C LYS A 113 -5.82 -2.43 14.76
N TRP A 114 -4.97 -2.40 15.77
CA TRP A 114 -3.54 -2.66 15.64
C TRP A 114 -3.29 -4.16 15.53
N ILE A 115 -2.36 -4.52 14.66
CA ILE A 115 -1.97 -5.91 14.38
C ILE A 115 -0.46 -5.98 14.22
N ASN A 116 0.11 -7.17 14.37
CA ASN A 116 1.49 -7.44 14.03
C ASN A 116 1.57 -8.02 12.61
N THR A 117 2.56 -7.56 11.86
CA THR A 117 2.92 -8.11 10.57
C THR A 117 4.39 -8.49 10.54
N VAL A 118 4.74 -9.51 9.77
CA VAL A 118 6.12 -9.92 9.52
C VAL A 118 6.54 -9.58 8.10
N VAL A 119 7.71 -8.99 7.94
CA VAL A 119 8.31 -8.67 6.63
C VAL A 119 8.94 -9.93 6.05
N THR A 120 8.33 -10.49 5.01
CA THR A 120 8.79 -11.72 4.34
C THR A 120 9.72 -11.46 3.16
N ASN A 121 9.56 -10.31 2.49
CA ASN A 121 10.46 -9.85 1.43
C ASN A 121 10.96 -8.43 1.74
N ASN A 122 12.26 -8.30 2.04
CA ASN A 122 12.92 -7.03 2.35
C ASN A 122 13.75 -6.46 1.18
N LYS A 123 13.53 -6.96 -0.06
CA LYS A 123 14.30 -6.54 -1.25
C LYS A 123 13.55 -5.57 -2.15
N THR A 124 12.34 -5.14 -1.77
CA THR A 124 11.54 -4.18 -2.54
C THR A 124 11.98 -2.74 -2.26
N PRO A 125 11.63 -1.76 -3.12
CA PRO A 125 11.80 -0.33 -2.84
C PRO A 125 11.21 0.11 -1.49
N PHE A 126 10.22 -0.61 -0.97
CA PHE A 126 9.44 -0.23 0.21
C PHE A 126 9.90 -0.94 1.50
N THR A 127 10.77 -1.93 1.39
CA THR A 127 11.14 -2.78 2.55
C THR A 127 12.65 -2.93 2.75
N ASN A 128 13.49 -2.25 1.98
CA ASN A 128 14.95 -2.39 1.98
C ASN A 128 15.66 -1.88 3.25
N LEU A 129 14.92 -1.29 4.20
CA LEU A 129 15.41 -0.90 5.53
C LEU A 129 15.02 -1.88 6.63
N PHE A 130 14.19 -2.88 6.32
CA PHE A 130 13.82 -3.90 7.30
C PHE A 130 14.76 -5.10 7.24
N LYS A 131 14.88 -5.79 8.37
CA LYS A 131 15.47 -7.14 8.40
C LYS A 131 14.44 -8.15 7.89
N ALA A 132 14.91 -9.22 7.28
CA ALA A 132 14.05 -10.36 6.97
C ALA A 132 13.43 -10.91 8.27
N GLN A 133 12.14 -11.25 8.23
CA GLN A 133 11.35 -11.72 9.36
C GLN A 133 11.19 -10.68 10.50
N GLN A 134 11.45 -9.39 10.24
CA GLN A 134 11.16 -8.35 11.21
C GLN A 134 9.66 -8.21 11.42
N ILE A 135 9.24 -8.23 12.69
CA ILE A 135 7.86 -7.97 13.09
C ILE A 135 7.69 -6.46 13.30
N ILE A 136 6.60 -5.91 12.78
CA ILE A 136 6.20 -4.51 13.01
C ILE A 136 4.72 -4.46 13.37
N SER A 137 4.38 -3.58 14.30
CA SER A 137 2.99 -3.29 14.66
C SER A 137 2.45 -2.18 13.78
N ILE A 138 1.25 -2.38 13.21
CA ILE A 138 0.67 -1.47 12.22
C ILE A 138 -0.86 -1.58 12.24
N PRO A 139 -1.64 -0.49 12.14
CA PRO A 139 -3.09 -0.58 12.17
C PRO A 139 -3.69 -1.00 10.83
N VAL A 140 -4.84 -1.67 10.90
CA VAL A 140 -5.74 -1.93 9.77
C VAL A 140 -7.08 -1.25 9.99
N ALA A 141 -7.75 -0.81 8.90
CA ALA A 141 -9.06 -0.18 8.94
C ALA A 141 -9.80 -0.44 7.62
N HIS A 142 -10.54 -1.54 7.51
CA HIS A 142 -11.17 -1.95 6.25
C HIS A 142 -12.36 -2.90 6.44
N GLY A 143 -13.33 -2.84 5.52
CA GLY A 143 -14.42 -3.82 5.37
C GLY A 143 -14.11 -4.90 4.31
N GLU A 144 -13.33 -4.54 3.28
CA GLU A 144 -12.94 -5.39 2.14
C GLU A 144 -11.41 -5.50 2.06
N GLY A 145 -10.81 -6.20 3.02
CA GLY A 145 -9.35 -6.36 3.10
C GLY A 145 -8.84 -7.78 2.88
N ARG A 146 -9.75 -8.73 2.64
CA ARG A 146 -9.41 -10.13 2.47
C ARG A 146 -8.80 -10.38 1.10
N TYR A 147 -7.50 -10.64 1.06
CA TYR A 147 -6.82 -11.02 -0.17
C TYR A 147 -7.10 -12.47 -0.54
N VAL A 148 -7.50 -12.68 -1.79
CA VAL A 148 -7.76 -14.00 -2.37
C VAL A 148 -7.07 -14.16 -3.71
N ALA A 149 -6.61 -15.38 -4.01
CA ALA A 149 -6.06 -15.76 -5.29
C ALA A 149 -6.43 -17.24 -5.56
N ASP A 150 -6.61 -17.62 -6.81
CA ASP A 150 -6.68 -19.01 -7.19
C ASP A 150 -5.35 -19.73 -6.93
N LYS A 151 -5.36 -21.07 -6.90
CA LYS A 151 -4.19 -21.86 -6.55
C LYS A 151 -2.98 -21.56 -7.45
N GLN A 152 -3.19 -21.43 -8.77
CA GLN A 152 -2.11 -21.18 -9.72
C GLN A 152 -1.49 -19.80 -9.50
N SER A 153 -2.31 -18.77 -9.37
CA SER A 153 -1.89 -17.39 -9.06
C SER A 153 -1.15 -17.30 -7.73
N TYR A 154 -1.67 -17.98 -6.69
CA TYR A 154 -1.03 -18.02 -5.39
C TYR A 154 0.37 -18.65 -5.45
N GLU A 155 0.52 -19.83 -6.07
CA GLU A 155 1.82 -20.49 -6.21
C GLU A 155 2.82 -19.62 -7.00
N LYS A 156 2.36 -18.94 -8.05
CA LYS A 156 3.19 -18.01 -8.81
C LYS A 156 3.68 -16.83 -7.96
N ILE A 157 2.80 -16.21 -7.19
CA ILE A 157 3.14 -15.09 -6.27
C ILE A 157 4.15 -15.56 -5.23
N LYS A 158 3.93 -16.74 -4.65
CA LYS A 158 4.80 -17.32 -3.62
C LYS A 158 6.18 -17.63 -4.18
N ASN A 159 6.25 -18.35 -5.30
CA ASN A 159 7.52 -18.78 -5.90
C ASN A 159 8.35 -17.60 -6.43
N ASN A 160 7.71 -16.53 -6.87
CA ASN A 160 8.37 -15.31 -7.32
C ASN A 160 8.76 -14.36 -6.18
N GLY A 161 8.51 -14.71 -4.91
CA GLY A 161 8.83 -13.85 -3.77
C GLY A 161 8.02 -12.56 -3.71
N GLN A 162 6.81 -12.56 -4.30
CA GLN A 162 5.95 -11.38 -4.36
C GLN A 162 5.17 -11.12 -3.06
N ILE A 163 5.17 -12.05 -2.10
CA ILE A 163 4.57 -11.84 -0.78
C ILE A 163 5.55 -10.98 0.02
N VAL A 164 5.16 -9.74 0.33
CA VAL A 164 6.02 -8.76 0.98
C VAL A 164 5.85 -8.76 2.49
N MET A 165 4.60 -8.86 2.96
CA MET A 165 4.28 -8.92 4.39
C MET A 165 3.14 -9.88 4.65
N LYS A 166 3.16 -10.52 5.82
CA LYS A 166 2.08 -11.38 6.31
C LYS A 166 1.59 -10.89 7.67
N TYR A 167 0.33 -11.10 7.97
CA TYR A 167 -0.21 -11.02 9.33
C TYR A 167 0.47 -12.07 10.19
N ASN A 168 0.93 -11.70 11.40
CA ASN A 168 1.74 -12.57 12.25
C ASN A 168 0.90 -13.34 13.28
N ASP A 169 0.41 -12.67 14.30
CA ASP A 169 -0.23 -13.36 15.43
C ASP A 169 -1.68 -13.80 15.13
N GLU A 170 -2.36 -13.05 14.28
CA GLU A 170 -3.72 -13.29 13.86
C GLU A 170 -3.94 -12.86 12.41
N ASN A 171 -4.87 -13.50 11.74
CA ASN A 171 -5.33 -13.08 10.42
C ASN A 171 -6.65 -12.32 10.57
N PRO A 172 -6.64 -10.98 10.54
CA PRO A 172 -7.81 -10.19 10.91
C PRO A 172 -8.96 -10.33 9.91
N ASN A 173 -8.66 -10.60 8.65
CA ASN A 173 -9.64 -10.53 7.57
C ASN A 173 -9.87 -11.85 6.80
N GLY A 174 -9.05 -12.88 7.07
CA GLY A 174 -9.16 -14.18 6.40
C GLY A 174 -8.42 -14.24 5.04
N SER A 175 -7.42 -13.36 4.82
CA SER A 175 -6.55 -13.40 3.64
C SER A 175 -5.86 -14.76 3.49
N VAL A 176 -5.72 -15.24 2.25
CA VAL A 176 -4.98 -16.47 1.97
C VAL A 176 -3.53 -16.34 2.45
N ASP A 177 -3.02 -17.39 3.08
CA ASP A 177 -1.64 -17.45 3.62
C ASP A 177 -1.25 -16.25 4.49
N ASN A 178 -2.21 -15.66 5.19
CA ASN A 178 -2.03 -14.45 6.02
C ASN A 178 -1.45 -13.24 5.23
N ILE A 179 -1.62 -13.16 3.93
CA ILE A 179 -1.06 -12.09 3.12
C ILE A 179 -1.62 -10.73 3.56
N ALA A 180 -0.72 -9.82 3.93
CA ALA A 180 -1.01 -8.43 4.29
C ALA A 180 -0.54 -7.44 3.20
N ALA A 181 0.52 -7.80 2.45
CA ALA A 181 1.06 -7.02 1.34
C ALA A 181 1.69 -7.92 0.28
N ILE A 182 1.55 -7.50 -0.99
CA ILE A 182 2.21 -8.13 -2.15
C ILE A 182 2.87 -7.08 -3.03
N CYS A 183 3.79 -7.52 -3.89
CA CYS A 183 4.33 -6.70 -4.96
C CYS A 183 4.14 -7.37 -6.34
N ASN A 184 4.35 -6.59 -7.40
CA ASN A 184 4.45 -7.12 -8.76
C ASN A 184 5.78 -7.87 -8.96
N PRO A 185 5.98 -8.62 -10.08
CA PRO A 185 7.23 -9.36 -10.32
C PRO A 185 8.49 -8.50 -10.37
N LYS A 186 8.38 -7.23 -10.80
CA LYS A 186 9.50 -6.28 -10.80
C LYS A 186 9.80 -5.69 -9.42
N GLY A 187 8.89 -5.84 -8.45
CA GLY A 187 8.99 -5.29 -7.09
C GLY A 187 8.74 -3.79 -6.96
N ASN A 188 8.52 -3.07 -8.06
CA ASN A 188 8.31 -1.62 -8.05
C ASN A 188 6.86 -1.18 -7.77
N ILE A 189 5.90 -2.10 -7.77
CA ILE A 189 4.53 -1.84 -7.33
C ILE A 189 4.27 -2.68 -6.09
N MET A 190 3.85 -2.06 -5.00
CA MET A 190 3.43 -2.75 -3.77
C MET A 190 2.04 -2.30 -3.36
N GLY A 191 1.20 -3.27 -2.97
CA GLY A 191 -0.08 -3.04 -2.33
C GLY A 191 -0.09 -3.64 -0.93
N MET A 192 -0.64 -2.93 0.04
CA MET A 192 -0.77 -3.37 1.42
C MET A 192 -2.09 -2.93 2.04
N MET A 193 -2.71 -3.80 2.86
CA MET A 193 -3.93 -3.44 3.59
C MET A 193 -3.67 -2.62 4.86
N PRO A 194 -2.60 -2.88 5.63
CA PRO A 194 -2.25 -2.05 6.78
C PRO A 194 -1.87 -0.61 6.39
N HIS A 195 -2.02 0.31 7.37
CA HIS A 195 -1.81 1.75 7.23
C HIS A 195 -0.49 2.22 7.85
N PRO A 196 0.65 2.22 7.12
CA PRO A 196 1.94 2.66 7.65
C PRO A 196 1.97 4.14 8.02
N GLU A 197 1.16 4.97 7.35
CA GLU A 197 1.04 6.40 7.65
C GLU A 197 0.51 6.68 9.06
N ARG A 198 -0.27 5.73 9.62
CA ARG A 198 -0.85 5.82 10.96
C ARG A 198 0.03 5.20 12.06
N ALA A 199 1.19 4.65 11.69
CA ALA A 199 2.20 4.09 12.61
C ALA A 199 3.58 4.70 12.30
N SER A 200 3.64 6.02 12.05
CA SER A 200 4.81 6.70 11.50
C SER A 200 5.47 7.69 12.47
N ASN A 201 4.82 8.04 13.57
CA ASN A 201 5.38 8.90 14.62
C ASN A 201 4.68 8.65 15.96
N ASN A 202 5.30 9.14 17.06
CA ASN A 202 4.82 8.93 18.42
C ASN A 202 3.53 9.67 18.75
N ASP A 203 3.19 10.74 18.01
CA ASP A 203 2.00 11.57 18.30
C ASP A 203 0.70 10.83 17.96
N ILE A 204 0.77 9.90 16.98
CA ILE A 204 -0.39 9.15 16.50
C ILE A 204 -0.31 7.65 16.82
N THR A 205 0.85 7.15 17.28
CA THR A 205 1.03 5.75 17.63
C THR A 205 0.69 5.54 19.11
N PRO A 206 -0.26 4.67 19.46
CA PRO A 206 -0.61 4.42 20.85
C PRO A 206 0.56 3.85 21.65
N LYS A 207 0.54 4.09 22.98
CA LYS A 207 1.54 3.57 23.90
C LYS A 207 1.65 2.04 23.80
N GLY A 208 2.85 1.52 23.68
CA GLY A 208 3.10 0.08 23.56
C GLY A 208 3.25 -0.43 22.11
N PHE A 209 3.01 0.41 21.11
CA PHE A 209 3.26 0.08 19.70
C PHE A 209 4.48 0.85 19.17
N SER A 210 5.18 0.27 18.17
CA SER A 210 6.34 0.90 17.57
C SER A 210 5.94 1.82 16.39
N THR A 211 6.81 2.78 16.08
CA THR A 211 6.68 3.63 14.88
C THR A 211 7.48 3.10 13.68
N ASP A 212 7.91 1.85 13.71
CA ASP A 212 8.80 1.26 12.71
C ASP A 212 8.18 1.21 11.29
N ALA A 213 6.86 1.31 11.19
CA ALA A 213 6.18 1.37 9.89
C ALA A 213 6.61 2.58 9.04
N ILE A 214 7.16 3.65 9.64
CA ILE A 214 7.76 4.77 8.90
C ILE A 214 8.89 4.30 7.97
N ASN A 215 9.54 3.17 8.28
CA ASN A 215 10.61 2.62 7.46
C ASN A 215 10.14 2.16 6.08
N ILE A 216 8.84 1.96 5.86
CA ILE A 216 8.28 1.74 4.52
C ILE A 216 8.53 2.98 3.64
N PHE A 217 8.24 4.16 4.15
CA PHE A 217 8.46 5.42 3.43
C PHE A 217 9.95 5.79 3.33
N LYS A 218 10.71 5.55 4.40
CA LYS A 218 12.17 5.75 4.39
C LYS A 218 12.87 4.81 3.41
N SER A 219 12.42 3.57 3.28
CA SER A 219 12.92 2.61 2.28
C SER A 219 12.72 3.13 0.86
N LEU A 220 11.52 3.65 0.58
CA LEU A 220 11.19 4.25 -0.71
C LEU A 220 12.13 5.43 -1.01
N ILE A 221 12.28 6.37 -0.07
CA ILE A 221 13.18 7.52 -0.23
C ILE A 221 14.61 7.06 -0.50
N LYS A 222 15.13 6.12 0.28
CA LYS A 222 16.48 5.55 0.08
C LYS A 222 16.65 4.93 -1.31
N TYR A 223 15.61 4.29 -1.82
CA TYR A 223 15.64 3.65 -3.12
C TYR A 223 15.71 4.67 -4.27
N ILE A 224 14.88 5.72 -4.23
CA ILE A 224 14.80 6.75 -5.30
C ILE A 224 15.86 7.85 -5.18
N SER A 225 16.61 7.89 -4.08
CA SER A 225 17.73 8.86 -3.88
C SER A 225 19.08 8.34 -4.38
N LYS A 226 19.10 7.14 -4.97
CA LYS A 226 20.30 6.56 -5.61
C LYS A 226 20.49 7.14 -7.01
#